data_e632ae7c8236f5677f24cbfb6ad4794a
#
_entry.id   e632ae7c8236f5677f24cbfb6ad4794a
#
_cell.length_a   1.000
_cell.length_b   1.000
_cell.length_c   1.000
_cell.angle_alpha   90.00
_cell.angle_beta   90.00
_cell.angle_gamma   90.00
#
_symmetry.space_group_name_H-M   'P 1'
#
loop_
_entity.id
_entity.type
_entity.pdbx_description
1 polymer ?
#
loop_
_entity_poly.entity_id
_entity_poly.type
_entity_poly.pdbx_seq_one_letter_code
_entity_poly.pdbx_strand_id
1 'polypeptide(L)'
;MKKQILFLALAVMGLTACESGGGSVISDKEAALQKAAAPYVNHTVVETYSNMATAGMTLLEQTGAILDAVEAQQDYTQLMKDADASWRLMRKYWEQSEAFLYGPASAHNIDPHIDSWPLDFNAMNALLHDAARMAQIEEEGGAYVGDKLGYALKGFHAAEYLLFESIEREGRAVGTGDPHPTNLTHAEAVYLNAIVEDLTQQAILLEYAWAGEVSEAKMAILEAGEVETYEDRYGWQMINAGKAGSIYITYQEVAEEIIAGAVDIAGEVADLKLGNPYISSTAEERDYIESPYSCTSTIDFADNIRSIQHAYCGATDDDYSISDYVFSQDSKLDADVLSAISEAIEAIEAIEDFENTAKGNPLVKTAIEKVQALEEVLDDEVLPLLSK
;
A
#
# COMPACT_ATOMS: atom_id res chain seq x y z
N MET A 1 -31.32 39.74 -2.84
CA MET A 1 -30.36 40.72 -2.32
C MET A 1 -29.02 40.43 -3.01
N LYS A 2 -28.58 41.35 -3.85
CA LYS A 2 -27.36 41.23 -4.67
C LYS A 2 -26.14 41.54 -3.80
N LYS A 3 -25.16 40.68 -3.70
CA LYS A 3 -23.83 41.00 -3.15
C LYS A 3 -22.91 41.37 -4.31
N GLN A 4 -22.45 42.60 -4.28
CA GLN A 4 -21.50 43.18 -5.20
C GLN A 4 -20.10 42.64 -4.88
N ILE A 5 -19.41 42.22 -5.92
CA ILE A 5 -18.00 41.85 -5.89
C ILE A 5 -17.20 43.12 -6.18
N LEU A 6 -16.34 43.50 -5.23
CA LEU A 6 -15.47 44.67 -5.33
C LEU A 6 -14.16 44.24 -6.01
N PHE A 7 -13.91 44.69 -7.24
CA PHE A 7 -12.61 44.56 -7.91
C PHE A 7 -11.65 45.62 -7.38
N LEU A 8 -10.54 45.19 -6.78
CA LEU A 8 -9.45 46.07 -6.41
C LEU A 8 -8.41 46.05 -7.56
N ALA A 9 -8.30 47.17 -8.26
CA ALA A 9 -7.28 47.38 -9.27
C ALA A 9 -5.93 47.68 -8.59
N LEU A 10 -4.92 46.79 -8.79
CA LEU A 10 -3.55 47.05 -8.36
C LEU A 10 -2.77 47.71 -9.48
N ALA A 11 -2.23 48.90 -9.18
CA ALA A 11 -1.41 49.68 -10.08
C ALA A 11 -0.05 49.00 -10.28
N VAL A 12 0.32 48.83 -11.55
CA VAL A 12 1.65 48.40 -11.96
C VAL A 12 2.63 49.56 -11.82
N MET A 13 3.51 49.52 -10.83
CA MET A 13 4.72 50.33 -10.82
C MET A 13 5.86 49.49 -11.39
N GLY A 14 6.36 49.92 -12.51
CA GLY A 14 7.56 49.36 -13.12
C GLY A 14 8.78 49.59 -12.24
N LEU A 15 9.43 48.51 -11.86
CA LEU A 15 10.78 48.51 -11.30
C LEU A 15 11.69 47.85 -12.32
N THR A 16 12.64 48.61 -12.80
CA THR A 16 13.74 48.17 -13.64
C THR A 16 14.56 47.11 -12.90
N ALA A 17 14.55 45.88 -13.43
CA ALA A 17 15.40 44.81 -12.94
C ALA A 17 16.87 45.11 -13.25
N CYS A 18 17.68 45.26 -12.22
CA CYS A 18 19.10 44.99 -12.31
C CYS A 18 19.30 43.47 -12.35
N GLU A 19 19.83 42.96 -13.45
CA GLU A 19 20.39 41.60 -13.49
C GLU A 19 21.59 41.54 -12.53
N SER A 20 21.38 41.03 -11.35
CA SER A 20 22.42 40.42 -10.53
C SER A 20 22.10 38.94 -10.45
N GLY A 21 22.96 38.11 -11.03
CA GLY A 21 22.90 36.65 -10.93
C GLY A 21 23.02 36.21 -9.47
N GLY A 22 21.87 36.15 -8.79
CA GLY A 22 21.73 35.56 -7.47
C GLY A 22 20.99 34.25 -7.64
N GLY A 23 21.71 33.15 -7.78
CA GLY A 23 21.17 31.86 -7.41
C GLY A 23 20.70 31.97 -5.97
N SER A 24 19.42 31.71 -5.70
CA SER A 24 18.95 31.64 -4.30
C SER A 24 19.78 30.57 -3.60
N VAL A 25 20.57 30.98 -2.63
CA VAL A 25 21.29 30.03 -1.78
C VAL A 25 20.20 29.33 -0.97
N ILE A 26 19.98 28.05 -1.27
CA ILE A 26 19.08 27.20 -0.48
C ILE A 26 19.70 27.08 0.94
N SER A 27 18.88 27.00 1.98
CA SER A 27 19.36 26.81 3.34
C SER A 27 20.08 25.46 3.49
N ASP A 28 20.95 25.35 4.49
CA ASP A 28 21.66 24.09 4.77
C ASP A 28 20.66 22.94 5.04
N LYS A 29 19.53 23.24 5.68
CA LYS A 29 18.41 22.32 5.90
C LYS A 29 17.82 21.83 4.58
N GLU A 30 17.41 22.74 3.72
CA GLU A 30 16.85 22.41 2.41
C GLU A 30 17.83 21.59 1.56
N ALA A 31 19.13 21.96 1.59
CA ALA A 31 20.15 21.21 0.88
C ALA A 31 20.39 19.79 1.44
N ALA A 32 20.18 19.58 2.72
CA ALA A 32 20.25 18.26 3.35
C ALA A 32 19.01 17.43 2.97
N LEU A 33 17.79 17.96 3.14
CA LEU A 33 16.54 17.26 2.80
C LEU A 33 16.42 16.97 1.30
N GLN A 34 16.95 17.85 0.43
CA GLN A 34 17.04 17.58 -1.00
C GLN A 34 17.77 16.28 -1.32
N LYS A 35 18.81 15.91 -0.55
CA LYS A 35 19.56 14.67 -0.80
C LYS A 35 18.75 13.42 -0.52
N ALA A 36 17.77 13.48 0.38
CA ALA A 36 16.90 12.35 0.71
C ALA A 36 15.80 12.12 -0.34
N ALA A 37 15.35 13.18 -1.04
CA ALA A 37 14.17 13.09 -1.90
C ALA A 37 14.33 12.11 -3.08
N ALA A 38 15.47 12.13 -3.78
CA ALA A 38 15.66 11.26 -4.94
C ALA A 38 15.88 9.78 -4.56
N PRO A 39 16.70 9.42 -3.55
CA PRO A 39 16.78 8.06 -3.06
C PRO A 39 15.44 7.53 -2.55
N TYR A 40 14.72 8.30 -1.75
CA TYR A 40 13.40 7.91 -1.28
C TYR A 40 12.44 7.57 -2.43
N VAL A 41 12.30 8.45 -3.42
CA VAL A 41 11.41 8.21 -4.56
C VAL A 41 11.86 7.01 -5.37
N ASN A 42 13.16 6.93 -5.73
CA ASN A 42 13.62 5.94 -6.70
C ASN A 42 13.83 4.56 -6.09
N HIS A 43 14.43 4.48 -4.88
CA HIS A 43 14.86 3.23 -4.28
C HIS A 43 13.86 2.70 -3.25
N THR A 44 13.08 3.60 -2.60
CA THR A 44 12.01 3.15 -1.69
C THR A 44 10.70 2.99 -2.44
N VAL A 45 10.12 4.06 -2.98
CA VAL A 45 8.76 4.04 -3.49
C VAL A 45 8.64 3.33 -4.84
N VAL A 46 9.38 3.81 -5.85
CA VAL A 46 9.27 3.26 -7.22
C VAL A 46 9.72 1.81 -7.27
N GLU A 47 10.78 1.43 -6.56
CA GLU A 47 11.25 0.06 -6.52
C GLU A 47 10.25 -0.87 -5.82
N THR A 48 9.60 -0.43 -4.74
CA THR A 48 8.54 -1.19 -4.06
C THR A 48 7.36 -1.45 -4.99
N TYR A 49 6.81 -0.43 -5.65
CA TYR A 49 5.71 -0.61 -6.59
C TYR A 49 6.12 -1.39 -7.85
N SER A 50 7.35 -1.23 -8.32
CA SER A 50 7.88 -2.02 -9.45
C SER A 50 7.98 -3.51 -9.14
N ASN A 51 8.41 -3.86 -7.93
CA ASN A 51 8.47 -5.22 -7.44
C ASN A 51 7.07 -5.80 -7.21
N MET A 52 6.14 -5.02 -6.65
CA MET A 52 4.74 -5.38 -6.50
C MET A 52 4.11 -5.72 -7.86
N ALA A 53 4.25 -4.84 -8.85
CA ALA A 53 3.73 -5.05 -10.20
C ALA A 53 4.35 -6.29 -10.86
N THR A 54 5.65 -6.53 -10.65
CA THR A 54 6.34 -7.72 -11.20
C THR A 54 5.84 -9.02 -10.54
N ALA A 55 5.58 -9.01 -9.24
CA ALA A 55 4.97 -10.14 -8.54
C ALA A 55 3.54 -10.38 -9.03
N GLY A 56 2.76 -9.31 -9.26
CA GLY A 56 1.42 -9.37 -9.85
C GLY A 56 1.41 -10.00 -11.24
N MET A 57 2.34 -9.62 -12.11
CA MET A 57 2.47 -10.24 -13.45
C MET A 57 2.72 -11.74 -13.36
N THR A 58 3.57 -12.18 -12.42
CA THR A 58 3.84 -13.60 -12.19
C THR A 58 2.60 -14.32 -11.66
N LEU A 59 1.88 -13.70 -10.72
CA LEU A 59 0.63 -14.23 -10.18
C LEU A 59 -0.45 -14.34 -11.27
N LEU A 60 -0.57 -13.36 -12.16
CA LEU A 60 -1.50 -13.37 -13.28
C LEU A 60 -1.23 -14.52 -14.25
N GLU A 61 0.04 -14.77 -14.59
CA GLU A 61 0.41 -15.92 -15.42
C GLU A 61 0.02 -17.25 -14.75
N GLN A 62 0.22 -17.36 -13.43
CA GLN A 62 -0.09 -18.58 -12.68
C GLN A 62 -1.61 -18.80 -12.54
N THR A 63 -2.39 -17.75 -12.29
CA THR A 63 -3.86 -17.88 -12.20
C THR A 63 -4.49 -18.18 -13.56
N GLY A 64 -3.94 -17.66 -14.65
CA GLY A 64 -4.31 -18.08 -16.01
C GLY A 64 -4.04 -19.57 -16.27
N ALA A 65 -2.87 -20.07 -15.84
CA ALA A 65 -2.54 -21.49 -15.95
C ALA A 65 -3.44 -22.37 -15.04
N ILE A 66 -3.87 -21.88 -13.88
CA ILE A 66 -4.85 -22.56 -13.03
C ILE A 66 -6.21 -22.67 -13.76
N LEU A 67 -6.68 -21.60 -14.37
CA LEU A 67 -7.91 -21.58 -15.14
C LEU A 67 -7.86 -22.61 -16.28
N ASP A 68 -6.78 -22.61 -17.08
CA ASP A 68 -6.57 -23.56 -18.16
C ASP A 68 -6.59 -25.03 -17.65
N ALA A 69 -5.97 -25.28 -16.49
CA ALA A 69 -5.93 -26.62 -15.90
C ALA A 69 -7.32 -27.06 -15.37
N VAL A 70 -8.08 -26.14 -14.77
CA VAL A 70 -9.48 -26.40 -14.34
C VAL A 70 -10.36 -26.76 -15.53
N GLU A 71 -10.28 -26.01 -16.63
CA GLU A 71 -11.00 -26.29 -17.87
C GLU A 71 -10.62 -27.64 -18.49
N ALA A 72 -9.32 -27.93 -18.49
CA ALA A 72 -8.80 -29.21 -19.01
C ALA A 72 -8.99 -30.39 -18.04
N GLN A 73 -9.53 -30.17 -16.84
CA GLN A 73 -9.66 -31.17 -15.76
C GLN A 73 -8.32 -31.82 -15.39
N GLN A 74 -7.28 -31.02 -15.36
CA GLN A 74 -5.92 -31.42 -14.99
C GLN A 74 -5.62 -31.07 -13.52
N ASP A 75 -4.58 -31.69 -12.96
CA ASP A 75 -4.08 -31.34 -11.63
C ASP A 75 -3.37 -29.98 -11.65
N TYR A 76 -3.78 -29.06 -10.78
CA TYR A 76 -3.22 -27.73 -10.62
C TYR A 76 -2.65 -27.48 -9.20
N THR A 77 -2.46 -28.54 -8.42
CA THR A 77 -1.98 -28.44 -7.03
C THR A 77 -0.66 -27.66 -6.91
N GLN A 78 0.28 -27.84 -7.85
CA GLN A 78 1.55 -27.12 -7.83
C GLN A 78 1.35 -25.64 -8.23
N LEU A 79 0.50 -25.36 -9.21
CA LEU A 79 0.20 -24.00 -9.64
C LEU A 79 -0.41 -23.18 -8.50
N MET A 80 -1.28 -23.76 -7.67
CA MET A 80 -1.84 -23.09 -6.49
C MET A 80 -0.76 -22.71 -5.48
N LYS A 81 0.23 -23.58 -5.24
CA LYS A 81 1.36 -23.27 -4.35
C LYS A 81 2.26 -22.17 -4.91
N ASP A 82 2.47 -22.19 -6.21
CA ASP A 82 3.26 -21.16 -6.87
C ASP A 82 2.51 -19.82 -6.86
N ALA A 83 1.20 -19.83 -7.05
CA ALA A 83 0.33 -18.64 -6.95
C ALA A 83 0.26 -18.09 -5.52
N ASP A 84 0.18 -18.95 -4.48
CA ASP A 84 0.31 -18.53 -3.08
C ASP A 84 1.61 -17.75 -2.85
N ALA A 85 2.74 -18.31 -3.26
CA ALA A 85 4.04 -17.67 -3.08
C ALA A 85 4.11 -16.30 -3.78
N SER A 86 3.52 -16.17 -4.96
CA SER A 86 3.47 -14.91 -5.71
C SER A 86 2.49 -13.91 -5.10
N TRP A 87 1.33 -14.37 -4.59
CA TRP A 87 0.38 -13.54 -3.87
C TRP A 87 1.01 -12.96 -2.59
N ARG A 88 1.67 -13.81 -1.77
CA ARG A 88 2.39 -13.37 -0.57
C ARG A 88 3.50 -12.38 -0.88
N LEU A 89 4.21 -12.57 -2.00
CA LEU A 89 5.24 -11.63 -2.42
C LEU A 89 4.65 -10.29 -2.86
N MET A 90 3.55 -10.31 -3.61
CA MET A 90 2.83 -9.10 -4.03
C MET A 90 2.25 -8.36 -2.83
N ARG A 91 1.60 -9.09 -1.90
CA ARG A 91 1.07 -8.57 -0.65
C ARG A 91 2.15 -7.92 0.20
N LYS A 92 3.30 -8.59 0.37
CA LYS A 92 4.45 -8.02 1.08
C LYS A 92 4.85 -6.63 0.56
N TYR A 93 4.95 -6.46 -0.75
CA TYR A 93 5.33 -5.16 -1.31
C TYR A 93 4.23 -4.12 -1.16
N TRP A 94 2.96 -4.54 -1.16
CA TRP A 94 1.85 -3.67 -0.82
C TRP A 94 1.96 -3.19 0.62
N GLU A 95 2.07 -4.09 1.58
CA GLU A 95 2.22 -3.75 3.00
C GLU A 95 3.47 -2.89 3.28
N GLN A 96 4.55 -3.13 2.55
CA GLN A 96 5.75 -2.29 2.61
C GLN A 96 5.59 -0.95 1.87
N SER A 97 4.44 -0.64 1.32
CA SER A 97 4.11 0.66 0.72
C SER A 97 3.17 1.52 1.59
N GLU A 98 2.68 0.99 2.70
CA GLU A 98 1.66 1.62 3.53
C GLU A 98 2.08 3.00 4.10
N ALA A 99 3.36 3.24 4.35
CA ALA A 99 3.85 4.56 4.76
C ALA A 99 3.82 5.62 3.63
N PHE A 100 3.46 5.25 2.41
CA PHE A 100 3.43 6.18 1.26
C PHE A 100 2.21 6.00 0.34
N LEU A 101 1.04 5.74 0.95
CA LEU A 101 -0.25 5.70 0.25
C LEU A 101 -0.79 7.09 -0.11
N TYR A 102 -0.16 8.16 0.35
CA TYR A 102 -0.45 9.51 -0.10
C TYR A 102 -0.13 9.68 -1.61
N GLY A 103 -0.56 10.78 -2.20
CA GLY A 103 -0.39 11.01 -3.63
C GLY A 103 -1.24 10.08 -4.49
N PRO A 104 -0.68 9.32 -5.44
CA PRO A 104 -1.46 8.55 -6.41
C PRO A 104 -2.38 7.49 -5.80
N ALA A 105 -1.95 6.75 -4.78
CA ALA A 105 -2.77 5.71 -4.16
C ALA A 105 -4.08 6.30 -3.60
N SER A 106 -3.97 7.41 -2.85
CA SER A 106 -5.12 8.13 -2.31
C SER A 106 -5.91 8.89 -3.38
N ALA A 107 -5.23 9.63 -4.27
CA ALA A 107 -5.87 10.49 -5.26
C ALA A 107 -6.74 9.71 -6.26
N HIS A 108 -6.36 8.49 -6.59
CA HIS A 108 -7.06 7.62 -7.54
C HIS A 108 -7.86 6.50 -6.86
N ASN A 109 -7.97 6.50 -5.53
CA ASN A 109 -8.65 5.47 -4.73
C ASN A 109 -8.12 4.05 -5.01
N ILE A 110 -6.82 3.91 -5.26
CA ILE A 110 -6.23 2.60 -5.54
C ILE A 110 -6.18 1.76 -4.27
N ASP A 111 -5.86 2.35 -3.13
CA ASP A 111 -5.86 1.68 -1.85
C ASP A 111 -7.20 0.95 -1.58
N PRO A 112 -8.38 1.58 -1.45
CA PRO A 112 -9.62 0.84 -1.24
C PRO A 112 -10.02 -0.05 -2.43
N HIS A 113 -9.43 0.15 -3.62
CA HIS A 113 -9.69 -0.70 -4.78
C HIS A 113 -9.05 -2.07 -4.63
N ILE A 114 -7.84 -2.15 -4.09
CA ILE A 114 -7.05 -3.38 -4.03
C ILE A 114 -6.96 -4.01 -2.64
N ASP A 115 -7.27 -3.25 -1.57
CA ASP A 115 -7.09 -3.69 -0.19
C ASP A 115 -8.29 -3.40 0.73
N SER A 116 -9.50 -3.49 0.20
CA SER A 116 -10.71 -3.34 1.03
C SER A 116 -10.99 -4.58 1.86
N TRP A 117 -11.12 -4.38 3.17
CA TRP A 117 -11.47 -5.38 4.15
C TRP A 117 -12.65 -4.91 5.03
N PRO A 118 -13.55 -5.79 5.50
CA PRO A 118 -13.63 -7.23 5.21
C PRO A 118 -14.25 -7.57 3.85
N LEU A 119 -13.94 -8.76 3.35
CA LEU A 119 -14.58 -9.34 2.16
C LEU A 119 -16.08 -9.52 2.36
N ASP A 120 -16.92 -9.09 1.42
CA ASP A 120 -18.35 -9.43 1.41
C ASP A 120 -18.59 -10.84 0.86
N PHE A 121 -18.41 -11.82 1.73
CA PHE A 121 -18.58 -13.22 1.41
C PHE A 121 -19.95 -13.55 0.79
N ASN A 122 -21.02 -12.94 1.31
CA ASN A 122 -22.37 -13.22 0.82
C ASN A 122 -22.56 -12.68 -0.60
N ALA A 123 -22.09 -11.47 -0.87
CA ALA A 123 -22.16 -10.89 -2.21
C ALA A 123 -21.25 -11.64 -3.19
N MET A 124 -20.06 -12.08 -2.77
CA MET A 124 -19.16 -12.88 -3.59
C MET A 124 -19.78 -14.24 -3.93
N ASN A 125 -20.35 -14.94 -2.95
CA ASN A 125 -21.04 -16.21 -3.20
C ASN A 125 -22.24 -16.03 -4.13
N ALA A 126 -23.00 -14.93 -4.00
CA ALA A 126 -24.10 -14.62 -4.92
C ALA A 126 -23.60 -14.33 -6.34
N LEU A 127 -22.45 -13.64 -6.48
CA LEU A 127 -21.81 -13.38 -7.77
C LEU A 127 -21.38 -14.67 -8.47
N LEU A 128 -20.70 -15.57 -7.77
CA LEU A 128 -20.24 -16.85 -8.30
C LEU A 128 -21.38 -17.76 -8.79
N HIS A 129 -22.60 -17.57 -8.27
CA HIS A 129 -23.81 -18.29 -8.71
C HIS A 129 -24.63 -17.54 -9.77
N ASP A 130 -24.25 -16.31 -10.13
CA ASP A 130 -24.90 -15.53 -11.20
C ASP A 130 -24.22 -15.81 -12.55
N ALA A 131 -24.75 -16.79 -13.28
CA ALA A 131 -24.19 -17.21 -14.56
C ALA A 131 -24.09 -16.08 -15.61
N ALA A 132 -24.97 -15.06 -15.55
CA ALA A 132 -24.93 -13.95 -16.50
C ALA A 132 -23.76 -12.99 -16.18
N ARG A 133 -23.51 -12.71 -14.90
CA ARG A 133 -22.37 -11.88 -14.46
C ARG A 133 -21.05 -12.63 -14.63
N MET A 134 -21.02 -13.93 -14.32
CA MET A 134 -19.82 -14.74 -14.54
C MET A 134 -19.41 -14.82 -16.00
N ALA A 135 -20.38 -14.92 -16.93
CA ALA A 135 -20.09 -14.86 -18.36
C ALA A 135 -19.51 -13.50 -18.81
N GLN A 136 -19.93 -12.40 -18.17
CA GLN A 136 -19.34 -11.08 -18.43
C GLN A 136 -17.91 -10.97 -17.85
N ILE A 137 -17.66 -11.52 -16.67
CA ILE A 137 -16.32 -11.58 -16.10
C ILE A 137 -15.38 -12.42 -16.98
N GLU A 138 -15.87 -13.53 -17.52
CA GLU A 138 -15.11 -14.39 -18.44
C GLU A 138 -14.79 -13.69 -19.77
N GLU A 139 -15.69 -12.81 -20.26
CA GLU A 139 -15.51 -12.05 -21.50
C GLU A 139 -14.62 -10.80 -21.30
N GLU A 140 -14.82 -10.05 -20.20
CA GLU A 140 -14.21 -8.74 -19.97
C GLU A 140 -13.03 -8.77 -18.99
N GLY A 141 -12.82 -9.89 -18.26
CA GLY A 141 -11.69 -10.07 -17.34
C GLY A 141 -11.59 -9.02 -16.22
N GLY A 142 -10.38 -8.55 -15.99
CA GLY A 142 -10.07 -7.53 -14.99
C GLY A 142 -10.83 -6.22 -15.17
N ALA A 143 -11.16 -5.84 -16.41
CA ALA A 143 -11.93 -4.64 -16.68
C ALA A 143 -13.34 -4.70 -16.04
N TYR A 144 -14.02 -5.85 -16.10
CA TYR A 144 -15.29 -6.00 -15.39
C TYR A 144 -15.13 -5.91 -13.88
N VAL A 145 -14.11 -6.55 -13.35
CA VAL A 145 -13.80 -6.53 -11.89
C VAL A 145 -13.54 -5.10 -11.45
N GLY A 146 -12.66 -4.38 -12.12
CA GLY A 146 -12.29 -3.01 -11.80
C GLY A 146 -13.47 -2.05 -11.84
N ASP A 147 -14.27 -2.09 -12.92
CA ASP A 147 -15.30 -1.11 -13.21
C ASP A 147 -16.66 -1.40 -12.57
N LYS A 148 -17.04 -2.68 -12.41
CA LYS A 148 -18.41 -3.08 -12.06
C LYS A 148 -18.56 -3.68 -10.66
N LEU A 149 -17.46 -4.12 -10.03
CA LEU A 149 -17.54 -4.71 -8.70
C LEU A 149 -17.25 -3.66 -7.61
N GLY A 150 -17.93 -3.81 -6.46
CA GLY A 150 -17.61 -3.05 -5.26
C GLY A 150 -16.28 -3.49 -4.67
N TYR A 151 -15.64 -2.62 -3.90
CA TYR A 151 -14.32 -2.85 -3.32
C TYR A 151 -14.23 -4.15 -2.49
N ALA A 152 -15.26 -4.48 -1.71
CA ALA A 152 -15.32 -5.72 -0.94
C ALA A 152 -15.49 -7.02 -1.77
N LEU A 153 -15.39 -6.94 -3.10
CA LEU A 153 -15.46 -8.08 -4.02
C LEU A 153 -14.22 -8.19 -4.92
N LYS A 154 -13.15 -7.48 -4.64
CA LYS A 154 -11.94 -7.48 -5.46
C LYS A 154 -10.69 -7.26 -4.63
N GLY A 155 -9.54 -7.18 -5.26
CA GLY A 155 -8.27 -6.94 -4.60
C GLY A 155 -7.69 -8.16 -3.89
N PHE A 156 -6.77 -7.89 -2.96
CA PHE A 156 -5.99 -8.92 -2.27
C PHE A 156 -6.85 -9.94 -1.53
N HIS A 157 -7.86 -9.48 -0.78
CA HIS A 157 -8.65 -10.36 0.09
C HIS A 157 -9.64 -11.26 -0.67
N ALA A 158 -10.13 -10.80 -1.82
CA ALA A 158 -10.93 -11.65 -2.70
C ALA A 158 -10.08 -12.75 -3.37
N ALA A 159 -8.85 -12.41 -3.79
CA ALA A 159 -7.90 -13.40 -4.29
C ALA A 159 -7.45 -14.36 -3.18
N GLU A 160 -7.15 -13.85 -1.99
CA GLU A 160 -6.80 -14.62 -0.81
C GLU A 160 -7.82 -15.71 -0.50
N TYR A 161 -9.11 -15.35 -0.45
CA TYR A 161 -10.18 -16.32 -0.18
C TYR A 161 -10.21 -17.48 -1.17
N LEU A 162 -9.89 -17.23 -2.44
CA LEU A 162 -9.90 -18.24 -3.49
C LEU A 162 -8.60 -19.06 -3.56
N LEU A 163 -7.49 -18.50 -3.08
CA LEU A 163 -6.18 -19.18 -3.05
C LEU A 163 -5.99 -20.08 -1.83
N PHE A 164 -6.66 -19.79 -0.71
CA PHE A 164 -6.46 -20.53 0.55
C PHE A 164 -7.71 -21.26 0.98
N GLU A 165 -7.55 -22.50 1.46
CA GLU A 165 -8.67 -23.22 2.07
C GLU A 165 -9.10 -22.57 3.39
N SER A 166 -10.40 -22.44 3.56
CA SER A 166 -10.99 -21.94 4.78
C SER A 166 -11.84 -23.01 5.48
N ILE A 167 -11.89 -22.96 6.79
CA ILE A 167 -12.78 -23.76 7.65
C ILE A 167 -13.73 -22.85 8.40
N GLU A 168 -14.95 -23.33 8.67
CA GLU A 168 -15.88 -22.59 9.51
C GLU A 168 -15.50 -22.72 10.99
N ARG A 169 -15.27 -21.57 11.65
CA ARG A 169 -15.11 -21.45 13.09
C ARG A 169 -16.02 -20.36 13.62
N GLU A 170 -16.86 -20.69 14.61
CA GLU A 170 -17.75 -19.73 15.27
C GLU A 170 -18.63 -18.92 14.30
N GLY A 171 -19.00 -19.50 13.15
CA GLY A 171 -19.87 -18.88 12.13
C GLY A 171 -19.15 -17.97 11.16
N ARG A 172 -17.82 -18.02 11.08
CA ARG A 172 -17.00 -17.31 10.09
C ARG A 172 -16.04 -18.26 9.37
N ALA A 173 -15.69 -17.92 8.14
CA ALA A 173 -14.62 -18.59 7.42
C ALA A 173 -13.27 -18.11 7.98
N VAL A 174 -12.41 -19.06 8.34
CA VAL A 174 -11.04 -18.79 8.80
C VAL A 174 -10.11 -19.68 8.01
N GLY A 175 -9.04 -19.13 7.52
CA GLY A 175 -8.00 -19.88 6.82
C GLY A 175 -7.22 -20.80 7.72
N THR A 176 -6.46 -21.67 7.13
CA THR A 176 -5.51 -22.56 7.82
C THR A 176 -4.08 -22.19 7.45
N GLY A 177 -3.89 -21.23 6.53
CA GLY A 177 -2.61 -20.82 5.98
C GLY A 177 -1.99 -21.84 5.02
N ASP A 178 -2.50 -23.07 4.97
CA ASP A 178 -2.14 -24.24 4.17
C ASP A 178 -3.12 -25.37 4.56
N PRO A 179 -3.76 -26.09 3.67
CA PRO A 179 -3.51 -26.29 2.24
C PRO A 179 -4.34 -25.35 1.33
N HIS A 180 -4.17 -25.55 0.01
CA HIS A 180 -4.90 -24.83 -1.03
C HIS A 180 -6.08 -25.64 -1.58
N PRO A 181 -7.15 -24.97 -2.09
CA PRO A 181 -8.24 -25.65 -2.77
C PRO A 181 -7.73 -26.43 -4.01
N THR A 182 -8.20 -27.65 -4.13
CA THR A 182 -7.88 -28.52 -5.28
C THR A 182 -9.11 -28.83 -6.14
N ASN A 183 -10.23 -28.16 -5.85
CA ASN A 183 -11.54 -28.44 -6.45
C ASN A 183 -12.28 -27.14 -6.85
N LEU A 184 -11.52 -26.12 -7.28
CA LEU A 184 -12.12 -24.89 -7.80
C LEU A 184 -13.12 -25.21 -8.90
N THR A 185 -14.28 -24.56 -8.84
CA THR A 185 -15.20 -24.54 -9.96
C THR A 185 -14.66 -23.67 -11.09
N HIS A 186 -15.15 -23.83 -12.31
CA HIS A 186 -14.80 -22.95 -13.43
C HIS A 186 -15.07 -21.47 -13.09
N ALA A 187 -16.20 -21.17 -12.45
CA ALA A 187 -16.55 -19.81 -12.05
C ALA A 187 -15.52 -19.21 -11.05
N GLU A 188 -15.07 -19.99 -10.07
CA GLU A 188 -14.04 -19.55 -9.12
C GLU A 188 -12.68 -19.29 -9.79
N ALA A 189 -12.29 -20.17 -10.72
CA ALA A 189 -11.03 -20.00 -11.45
C ALA A 189 -11.05 -18.78 -12.39
N VAL A 190 -12.17 -18.56 -13.11
CA VAL A 190 -12.41 -17.36 -13.94
C VAL A 190 -12.34 -16.11 -13.07
N TYR A 191 -13.04 -16.12 -11.93
CA TYR A 191 -13.08 -14.96 -11.04
C TYR A 191 -11.72 -14.66 -10.40
N LEU A 192 -10.98 -15.68 -9.96
CA LEU A 192 -9.63 -15.51 -9.42
C LEU A 192 -8.71 -14.86 -10.45
N ASN A 193 -8.71 -15.35 -11.69
CA ASN A 193 -7.86 -14.79 -12.74
C ASN A 193 -8.22 -13.33 -13.04
N ALA A 194 -9.52 -12.99 -13.12
CA ALA A 194 -9.97 -11.63 -13.38
C ALA A 194 -9.66 -10.66 -12.22
N ILE A 195 -9.76 -11.10 -10.95
CA ILE A 195 -9.33 -10.30 -9.79
C ILE A 195 -7.83 -10.01 -9.85
N VAL A 196 -7.02 -11.01 -10.16
CA VAL A 196 -5.56 -10.86 -10.23
C VAL A 196 -5.14 -10.00 -11.41
N GLU A 197 -5.86 -10.04 -12.52
CA GLU A 197 -5.65 -9.14 -13.65
C GLU A 197 -5.87 -7.67 -13.23
N ASP A 198 -7.02 -7.34 -12.64
CA ASP A 198 -7.32 -6.00 -12.11
C ASP A 198 -6.28 -5.56 -11.07
N LEU A 199 -5.97 -6.41 -10.09
CA LEU A 199 -4.97 -6.14 -9.06
C LEU A 199 -3.58 -5.84 -9.65
N THR A 200 -3.18 -6.58 -10.68
CA THR A 200 -1.91 -6.36 -11.39
C THR A 200 -1.91 -5.03 -12.14
N GLN A 201 -3.01 -4.68 -12.78
CA GLN A 201 -3.18 -3.40 -13.47
C GLN A 201 -3.06 -2.23 -12.50
N GLN A 202 -3.68 -2.31 -11.32
CA GLN A 202 -3.58 -1.26 -10.29
C GLN A 202 -2.15 -1.11 -9.77
N ALA A 203 -1.42 -2.21 -9.56
CA ALA A 203 -0.01 -2.17 -9.16
C ALA A 203 0.88 -1.49 -10.22
N ILE A 204 0.65 -1.76 -11.51
CA ILE A 204 1.35 -1.11 -12.62
C ILE A 204 1.00 0.39 -12.70
N LEU A 205 -0.28 0.75 -12.47
CA LEU A 205 -0.70 2.15 -12.43
C LEU A 205 -0.02 2.94 -11.31
N LEU A 206 0.16 2.35 -10.13
CA LEU A 206 0.90 2.97 -9.02
C LEU A 206 2.36 3.23 -9.41
N GLU A 207 3.05 2.24 -9.96
CA GLU A 207 4.42 2.42 -10.45
C GLU A 207 4.48 3.54 -11.50
N TYR A 208 3.56 3.52 -12.48
CA TYR A 208 3.52 4.53 -13.53
C TYR A 208 3.28 5.94 -12.98
N ALA A 209 2.32 6.10 -12.07
CA ALA A 209 1.98 7.39 -11.49
C ALA A 209 3.15 8.02 -10.70
N TRP A 210 3.97 7.19 -10.05
CA TRP A 210 5.16 7.63 -9.35
C TRP A 210 6.37 7.85 -10.28
N ALA A 211 6.69 6.87 -11.14
CA ALA A 211 7.87 6.91 -11.99
C ALA A 211 7.69 7.77 -13.26
N GLY A 212 6.46 7.85 -13.78
CA GLY A 212 6.13 8.46 -15.07
C GLY A 212 6.39 7.57 -16.28
N GLU A 213 6.94 6.36 -16.07
CA GLU A 213 7.17 5.33 -17.10
C GLU A 213 7.24 3.95 -16.46
N VAL A 214 6.90 2.92 -17.22
CA VAL A 214 7.07 1.50 -16.84
C VAL A 214 7.64 0.72 -18.01
N SER A 215 8.01 -0.55 -17.80
CA SER A 215 8.54 -1.40 -18.88
C SER A 215 7.47 -1.67 -19.97
N GLU A 216 7.94 -1.98 -21.20
CA GLU A 216 7.05 -2.35 -22.32
C GLU A 216 6.12 -3.51 -21.97
N ALA A 217 6.58 -4.49 -21.19
CA ALA A 217 5.78 -5.63 -20.76
C ALA A 217 4.63 -5.21 -19.82
N LYS A 218 4.87 -4.27 -18.90
CA LYS A 218 3.85 -3.71 -18.02
C LYS A 218 2.85 -2.86 -18.79
N MET A 219 3.33 -2.01 -19.70
CA MET A 219 2.46 -1.23 -20.58
C MET A 219 1.54 -2.12 -21.41
N ALA A 220 2.04 -3.25 -21.94
CA ALA A 220 1.23 -4.18 -22.71
C ALA A 220 0.05 -4.76 -21.93
N ILE A 221 0.18 -4.94 -20.61
CA ILE A 221 -0.92 -5.39 -19.74
C ILE A 221 -1.99 -4.28 -19.59
N LEU A 222 -1.58 -3.03 -19.40
CA LEU A 222 -2.52 -1.91 -19.33
C LEU A 222 -3.25 -1.71 -20.68
N GLU A 223 -2.52 -1.76 -21.80
CA GLU A 223 -3.08 -1.64 -23.13
C GLU A 223 -4.07 -2.77 -23.45
N ALA A 224 -3.75 -4.01 -23.06
CA ALA A 224 -4.64 -5.16 -23.27
C ALA A 224 -5.95 -5.03 -22.46
N GLY A 225 -5.90 -4.47 -21.26
CA GLY A 225 -7.06 -4.18 -20.43
C GLY A 225 -7.75 -2.85 -20.74
N GLU A 226 -7.29 -2.10 -21.76
CA GLU A 226 -7.79 -0.74 -22.09
C GLU A 226 -7.73 0.23 -20.90
N VAL A 227 -6.71 0.07 -20.01
CA VAL A 227 -6.55 0.86 -18.79
C VAL A 227 -5.80 2.16 -19.08
N GLU A 228 -6.39 3.30 -18.73
CA GLU A 228 -5.76 4.61 -18.88
C GLU A 228 -4.72 4.87 -17.77
N THR A 229 -3.56 5.42 -18.14
CA THR A 229 -2.49 5.78 -17.21
C THR A 229 -2.74 7.13 -16.53
N TYR A 230 -2.19 7.30 -15.33
CA TYR A 230 -2.24 8.56 -14.60
C TYR A 230 -1.01 9.41 -14.90
N GLU A 231 -1.21 10.68 -15.26
CA GLU A 231 -0.15 11.62 -15.66
C GLU A 231 0.48 12.39 -14.46
N ASP A 232 0.42 11.81 -13.24
CA ASP A 232 0.82 12.49 -12.01
C ASP A 232 2.31 12.80 -11.94
N ARG A 233 3.17 11.84 -12.35
CA ARG A 233 4.62 11.93 -12.18
C ARG A 233 5.00 12.35 -10.76
N TYR A 234 4.37 11.71 -9.77
CA TYR A 234 4.42 12.19 -8.39
C TYR A 234 5.85 12.20 -7.83
N GLY A 235 6.64 11.18 -8.14
CA GLY A 235 8.05 11.14 -7.75
C GLY A 235 8.85 12.31 -8.32
N TRP A 236 8.59 12.72 -9.58
CA TRP A 236 9.22 13.90 -10.14
C TRP A 236 8.89 15.17 -9.36
N GLN A 237 7.66 15.30 -8.86
CA GLN A 237 7.24 16.46 -8.08
C GLN A 237 8.00 16.57 -6.76
N MET A 238 8.18 15.46 -6.03
CA MET A 238 8.95 15.41 -4.80
C MET A 238 10.45 15.71 -5.03
N ILE A 239 11.07 15.07 -6.04
CA ILE A 239 12.49 15.28 -6.39
C ILE A 239 12.77 16.71 -6.82
N ASN A 240 11.78 17.41 -7.38
CA ASN A 240 11.92 18.74 -7.93
C ASN A 240 11.16 19.81 -7.12
N ALA A 241 11.06 19.64 -5.81
CA ALA A 241 10.48 20.64 -4.92
C ALA A 241 11.06 22.04 -5.18
N GLY A 242 10.23 23.06 -5.19
CA GLY A 242 10.59 24.44 -5.50
C GLY A 242 10.74 24.77 -7.00
N LYS A 243 10.64 23.78 -7.89
CA LYS A 243 10.68 24.01 -9.34
C LYS A 243 9.26 24.17 -9.92
N ALA A 244 9.17 24.89 -11.03
CA ALA A 244 7.90 25.06 -11.73
C ALA A 244 7.33 23.69 -12.16
N GLY A 245 6.10 23.40 -11.76
CA GLY A 245 5.40 22.14 -12.03
C GLY A 245 5.38 21.18 -10.85
N SER A 246 6.20 21.38 -9.80
CA SER A 246 6.07 20.66 -8.55
C SER A 246 4.96 21.29 -7.68
N ILE A 247 4.21 20.45 -6.98
CA ILE A 247 3.26 20.88 -5.92
C ILE A 247 3.99 21.25 -4.63
N TYR A 248 5.19 20.71 -4.40
CA TYR A 248 6.02 21.02 -3.23
C TYR A 248 6.82 22.28 -3.46
N ILE A 249 6.77 23.21 -2.50
CA ILE A 249 7.51 24.47 -2.53
C ILE A 249 8.92 24.28 -1.97
N THR A 250 9.09 23.37 -1.00
CA THR A 250 10.32 23.11 -0.27
C THR A 250 10.57 21.60 -0.12
N TYR A 251 11.82 21.21 0.13
CA TYR A 251 12.15 19.84 0.51
C TYR A 251 11.76 19.53 1.97
N GLN A 252 11.53 20.55 2.78
CA GLN A 252 10.90 20.39 4.09
C GLN A 252 9.49 19.82 3.95
N GLU A 253 8.65 20.36 3.06
CA GLU A 253 7.31 19.84 2.81
C GLU A 253 7.34 18.38 2.33
N VAL A 254 8.33 18.01 1.50
CA VAL A 254 8.53 16.61 1.09
C VAL A 254 8.86 15.71 2.28
N ALA A 255 9.76 16.15 3.16
CA ALA A 255 10.14 15.37 4.34
C ALA A 255 9.00 15.26 5.36
N GLU A 256 8.21 16.33 5.53
CA GLU A 256 7.03 16.32 6.40
C GLU A 256 5.97 15.35 5.87
N GLU A 257 5.73 15.28 4.55
CA GLU A 257 4.81 14.31 3.93
C GLU A 257 5.26 12.86 4.14
N ILE A 258 6.55 12.58 3.96
CA ILE A 258 7.13 11.25 4.20
C ILE A 258 6.88 10.79 5.64
N ILE A 259 7.11 11.67 6.61
CA ILE A 259 6.92 11.31 8.02
C ILE A 259 5.45 11.28 8.41
N ALA A 260 4.61 12.16 7.84
CA ALA A 260 3.17 12.11 8.07
C ALA A 260 2.57 10.77 7.63
N GLY A 261 2.94 10.24 6.45
CA GLY A 261 2.51 8.91 6.03
C GLY A 261 2.99 7.79 6.95
N ALA A 262 4.19 7.92 7.54
CA ALA A 262 4.67 6.97 8.54
C ALA A 262 3.88 7.04 9.86
N VAL A 263 3.46 8.24 10.29
CA VAL A 263 2.58 8.44 11.47
C VAL A 263 1.21 7.83 11.22
N ASP A 264 0.61 8.10 10.05
CA ASP A 264 -0.72 7.61 9.69
C ASP A 264 -0.79 6.08 9.77
N ILE A 265 0.16 5.36 9.15
CA ILE A 265 0.14 3.89 9.19
C ILE A 265 0.48 3.35 10.59
N ALA A 266 1.35 4.00 11.37
CA ALA A 266 1.59 3.58 12.75
C ALA A 266 0.31 3.64 13.58
N GLY A 267 -0.45 4.74 13.49
CA GLY A 267 -1.75 4.90 14.13
C GLY A 267 -2.77 3.85 13.66
N GLU A 268 -2.83 3.56 12.36
CA GLU A 268 -3.73 2.54 11.83
C GLU A 268 -3.40 1.13 12.35
N VAL A 269 -2.12 0.75 12.34
CA VAL A 269 -1.69 -0.55 12.88
C VAL A 269 -2.03 -0.67 14.36
N ALA A 270 -1.77 0.36 15.16
CA ALA A 270 -2.04 0.33 16.59
C ALA A 270 -3.54 0.27 16.92
N ASP A 271 -4.33 1.17 16.34
CA ASP A 271 -5.71 1.41 16.75
C ASP A 271 -6.71 0.53 16.01
N LEU A 272 -6.48 0.24 14.72
CA LEU A 272 -7.42 -0.49 13.88
C LEU A 272 -7.00 -1.94 13.65
N LYS A 273 -5.83 -2.18 13.07
CA LYS A 273 -5.38 -3.53 12.64
C LYS A 273 -5.12 -4.44 13.85
N LEU A 274 -4.44 -3.97 14.89
CA LEU A 274 -4.25 -4.69 16.16
C LEU A 274 -5.36 -4.41 17.18
N GLY A 275 -5.77 -3.14 17.30
CA GLY A 275 -6.67 -2.66 18.36
C GLY A 275 -8.07 -3.23 18.26
N ASN A 276 -8.72 -3.21 17.11
CA ASN A 276 -10.07 -3.73 16.93
C ASN A 276 -10.18 -5.23 17.28
N PRO A 277 -9.34 -6.13 16.75
CA PRO A 277 -9.34 -7.53 17.16
C PRO A 277 -9.03 -7.74 18.64
N TYR A 278 -8.13 -6.93 19.22
CA TYR A 278 -7.77 -7.04 20.65
C TYR A 278 -8.93 -6.76 21.59
N ILE A 279 -9.72 -5.70 21.34
CA ILE A 279 -10.86 -5.33 22.20
C ILE A 279 -12.13 -6.10 21.85
N SER A 280 -12.22 -6.71 20.69
CA SER A 280 -13.39 -7.28 20.02
C SER A 280 -14.51 -7.75 20.96
N SER A 281 -15.63 -7.02 20.97
CA SER A 281 -16.82 -7.34 21.78
C SER A 281 -18.00 -7.79 20.95
N THR A 282 -17.99 -7.46 19.66
CA THR A 282 -19.02 -7.80 18.67
C THR A 282 -18.49 -8.79 17.64
N ALA A 283 -19.36 -9.37 16.82
CA ALA A 283 -18.96 -10.21 15.70
C ALA A 283 -18.22 -9.37 14.64
N GLU A 284 -18.69 -8.15 14.38
CA GLU A 284 -18.09 -7.22 13.42
C GLU A 284 -16.64 -6.87 13.78
N GLU A 285 -16.36 -6.56 15.05
CA GLU A 285 -14.99 -6.31 15.53
C GLU A 285 -14.09 -7.55 15.44
N ARG A 286 -14.64 -8.77 15.64
CA ARG A 286 -13.90 -10.03 15.45
C ARG A 286 -13.62 -10.34 13.99
N ASP A 287 -14.52 -9.91 13.10
CA ASP A 287 -14.37 -10.10 11.66
C ASP A 287 -13.39 -9.07 11.03
N TYR A 288 -12.93 -8.10 11.85
CA TYR A 288 -11.91 -7.11 11.47
C TYR A 288 -10.48 -7.67 11.62
N ILE A 289 -10.31 -8.94 11.28
CA ILE A 289 -8.98 -9.57 11.16
C ILE A 289 -8.59 -9.54 9.70
N GLU A 290 -7.53 -8.82 9.42
CA GLU A 290 -6.94 -8.72 8.09
C GLU A 290 -6.19 -10.00 7.75
N SER A 291 -6.20 -10.41 6.47
CA SER A 291 -5.54 -11.63 5.97
C SER A 291 -5.89 -12.92 6.74
N PRO A 292 -7.20 -13.20 6.99
CA PRO A 292 -7.61 -14.33 7.83
C PRO A 292 -7.52 -15.68 7.12
N TYR A 293 -7.37 -15.72 5.79
CA TYR A 293 -7.34 -16.97 5.02
C TYR A 293 -5.91 -17.48 4.84
N SER A 294 -4.97 -16.58 4.56
CA SER A 294 -3.54 -16.85 4.45
C SER A 294 -2.84 -16.96 5.80
N CYS A 295 -3.49 -16.49 6.88
CA CYS A 295 -2.94 -16.34 8.23
C CYS A 295 -1.65 -15.52 8.25
N THR A 296 -1.63 -14.39 7.53
CA THR A 296 -0.45 -13.51 7.43
C THR A 296 -0.60 -12.19 8.18
N SER A 297 -1.68 -11.96 8.94
CA SER A 297 -1.95 -10.68 9.60
C SER A 297 -0.73 -10.07 10.31
N THR A 298 0.00 -10.85 11.12
CA THR A 298 1.18 -10.33 11.84
C THR A 298 2.37 -10.07 10.93
N ILE A 299 2.48 -10.79 9.80
CA ILE A 299 3.49 -10.53 8.78
C ILE A 299 3.17 -9.20 8.09
N ASP A 300 1.91 -9.00 7.72
CA ASP A 300 1.42 -7.80 7.06
C ASP A 300 1.64 -6.57 7.96
N PHE A 301 1.25 -6.63 9.25
CA PHE A 301 1.47 -5.54 10.19
C PHE A 301 2.96 -5.24 10.45
N ALA A 302 3.81 -6.27 10.51
CA ALA A 302 5.25 -6.07 10.61
C ALA A 302 5.82 -5.43 9.33
N ASP A 303 5.27 -5.75 8.15
CA ASP A 303 5.65 -5.12 6.88
C ASP A 303 5.12 -3.68 6.78
N ASN A 304 3.97 -3.33 7.41
CA ASN A 304 3.58 -1.93 7.58
C ASN A 304 4.64 -1.14 8.38
N ILE A 305 5.15 -1.68 9.48
CA ILE A 305 6.22 -1.01 10.24
C ILE A 305 7.54 -0.98 9.45
N ARG A 306 7.82 -1.98 8.61
CA ARG A 306 8.97 -1.93 7.68
C ARG A 306 8.80 -0.86 6.59
N SER A 307 7.56 -0.54 6.18
CA SER A 307 7.34 0.61 5.30
C SER A 307 7.78 1.93 5.96
N ILE A 308 7.51 2.10 7.26
CA ILE A 308 8.01 3.23 8.07
C ILE A 308 9.54 3.21 8.12
N GLN A 309 10.15 2.05 8.36
CA GLN A 309 11.60 1.89 8.36
C GLN A 309 12.21 2.35 7.03
N HIS A 310 11.64 1.90 5.90
CA HIS A 310 12.13 2.29 4.57
C HIS A 310 11.90 3.78 4.28
N ALA A 311 10.79 4.36 4.74
CA ALA A 311 10.52 5.79 4.59
C ALA A 311 11.49 6.65 5.41
N TYR A 312 11.83 6.23 6.61
CA TYR A 312 12.71 6.95 7.52
C TYR A 312 14.20 6.74 7.22
N CYS A 313 14.62 5.48 7.02
CA CYS A 313 16.04 5.08 6.86
C CYS A 313 16.51 5.03 5.40
N GLY A 314 15.55 5.02 4.40
CA GLY A 314 15.87 4.65 3.03
C GLY A 314 15.89 3.12 2.83
N ALA A 315 15.89 2.69 1.57
CA ALA A 315 15.88 1.27 1.21
C ALA A 315 17.29 0.65 1.20
N THR A 316 18.34 1.45 1.11
CA THR A 316 19.74 0.99 1.08
C THR A 316 20.61 1.79 2.04
N ASP A 317 21.66 1.15 2.58
CA ASP A 317 22.63 1.78 3.51
C ASP A 317 23.44 2.92 2.87
N ASP A 318 23.50 2.99 1.54
CA ASP A 318 24.25 4.01 0.79
C ASP A 318 23.42 5.29 0.50
N ASP A 319 22.10 5.25 0.72
CA ASP A 319 21.20 6.36 0.44
C ASP A 319 21.19 7.36 1.60
N TYR A 320 21.22 8.66 1.26
CA TYR A 320 20.96 9.69 2.25
C TYR A 320 19.46 9.75 2.54
N SER A 321 19.07 9.67 3.80
CA SER A 321 17.70 9.48 4.27
C SER A 321 17.24 10.59 5.24
N ILE A 322 15.99 10.50 5.70
CA ILE A 322 15.48 11.35 6.78
C ILE A 322 16.23 11.06 8.10
N SER A 323 16.56 9.79 8.36
CA SER A 323 17.38 9.39 9.53
C SER A 323 18.71 10.12 9.56
N ASP A 324 19.43 10.21 8.43
CA ASP A 324 20.71 10.96 8.36
C ASP A 324 20.54 12.45 8.70
N TYR A 325 19.45 13.04 8.23
CA TYR A 325 19.15 14.42 8.59
C TYR A 325 18.85 14.55 10.09
N VAL A 326 17.95 13.72 10.64
CA VAL A 326 17.61 13.73 12.07
C VAL A 326 18.85 13.47 12.93
N PHE A 327 19.66 12.45 12.58
CA PHE A 327 20.92 12.15 13.25
C PHE A 327 21.85 13.38 13.29
N SER A 328 21.95 14.15 12.21
CA SER A 328 22.79 15.33 12.13
C SER A 328 22.33 16.47 13.05
N GLN A 329 21.03 16.53 13.37
CA GLN A 329 20.41 17.54 14.23
C GLN A 329 20.33 17.08 15.69
N ASP A 330 19.90 15.85 15.92
CA ASP A 330 19.76 15.19 17.23
C ASP A 330 19.98 13.67 17.10
N SER A 331 21.21 13.25 17.33
CA SER A 331 21.58 11.83 17.24
C SER A 331 20.89 10.94 18.29
N LYS A 332 20.36 11.53 19.37
CA LYS A 332 19.60 10.77 20.36
C LYS A 332 18.20 10.49 19.84
N LEU A 333 17.55 11.49 19.27
CA LEU A 333 16.23 11.32 18.67
C LEU A 333 16.26 10.27 17.56
N ASP A 334 17.28 10.31 16.68
CA ASP A 334 17.44 9.29 15.64
C ASP A 334 17.56 7.88 16.24
N ALA A 335 18.38 7.70 17.27
CA ALA A 335 18.50 6.42 17.95
C ALA A 335 17.21 5.97 18.63
N ASP A 336 16.43 6.89 19.20
CA ASP A 336 15.12 6.59 19.80
C ASP A 336 14.12 6.13 18.74
N VAL A 337 14.07 6.74 17.54
CA VAL A 337 13.22 6.31 16.41
C VAL A 337 13.62 4.93 15.91
N LEU A 338 14.92 4.69 15.67
CA LEU A 338 15.41 3.38 15.22
C LEU A 338 15.08 2.26 16.22
N SER A 339 15.19 2.56 17.54
CA SER A 339 14.79 1.62 18.60
C SER A 339 13.30 1.35 18.58
N ALA A 340 12.46 2.38 18.43
CA ALA A 340 11.01 2.26 18.40
C ALA A 340 10.53 1.41 17.19
N ILE A 341 11.11 1.61 16.01
CA ILE A 341 10.85 0.79 14.82
C ILE A 341 11.17 -0.69 15.10
N SER A 342 12.38 -0.99 15.62
CA SER A 342 12.79 -2.36 15.91
C SER A 342 11.89 -3.03 16.96
N GLU A 343 11.58 -2.30 18.04
CA GLU A 343 10.73 -2.79 19.12
C GLU A 343 9.30 -3.06 18.67
N ALA A 344 8.74 -2.24 17.76
CA ALA A 344 7.41 -2.44 17.17
C ALA A 344 7.38 -3.71 16.31
N ILE A 345 8.35 -3.88 15.40
CA ILE A 345 8.47 -5.08 14.55
C ILE A 345 8.59 -6.33 15.43
N GLU A 346 9.52 -6.35 16.38
CA GLU A 346 9.75 -7.50 17.26
C GLU A 346 8.51 -7.85 18.09
N ALA A 347 7.76 -6.86 18.56
CA ALA A 347 6.56 -7.07 19.35
C ALA A 347 5.42 -7.64 18.50
N ILE A 348 5.25 -7.23 17.24
CA ILE A 348 4.27 -7.77 16.30
C ILE A 348 4.64 -9.22 15.94
N GLU A 349 5.89 -9.48 15.58
CA GLU A 349 6.37 -10.80 15.19
C GLU A 349 6.33 -11.82 16.34
N ALA A 350 6.30 -11.36 17.59
CA ALA A 350 6.14 -12.23 18.76
C ALA A 350 4.71 -12.76 18.96
N ILE A 351 3.73 -12.24 18.22
CA ILE A 351 2.33 -12.69 18.33
C ILE A 351 2.17 -13.98 17.52
N GLU A 352 1.80 -15.05 18.19
CA GLU A 352 1.48 -16.33 17.56
C GLU A 352 -0.04 -16.43 17.35
N ASP A 353 -0.47 -17.00 16.20
CA ASP A 353 -1.87 -17.35 15.91
C ASP A 353 -2.84 -16.16 16.15
N PHE A 354 -2.48 -14.98 15.62
CA PHE A 354 -3.25 -13.74 15.82
C PHE A 354 -4.72 -13.90 15.43
N GLU A 355 -4.99 -14.57 14.32
CA GLU A 355 -6.33 -14.80 13.77
C GLU A 355 -7.28 -15.50 14.75
N ASN A 356 -6.73 -16.27 15.67
CA ASN A 356 -7.51 -17.00 16.68
C ASN A 356 -7.35 -16.48 18.10
N THR A 357 -6.29 -15.72 18.40
CA THR A 357 -5.90 -15.37 19.77
C THR A 357 -5.86 -13.87 20.06
N ALA A 358 -6.15 -12.99 19.11
CA ALA A 358 -5.98 -11.55 19.25
C ALA A 358 -6.69 -10.95 20.48
N LYS A 359 -7.92 -11.40 20.77
CA LYS A 359 -8.75 -10.85 21.84
C LYS A 359 -8.12 -10.96 23.22
N GLY A 360 -7.78 -9.81 23.80
CA GLY A 360 -7.23 -9.73 25.16
C GLY A 360 -5.85 -10.38 25.32
N ASN A 361 -5.17 -10.68 24.21
CA ASN A 361 -3.85 -11.29 24.20
C ASN A 361 -2.80 -10.28 24.71
N PRO A 362 -2.01 -10.62 25.77
CA PRO A 362 -1.00 -9.71 26.29
C PRO A 362 0.10 -9.33 25.28
N LEU A 363 0.42 -10.20 24.31
CA LEU A 363 1.40 -9.90 23.27
C LEU A 363 0.84 -8.85 22.29
N VAL A 364 -0.43 -8.96 21.88
CA VAL A 364 -1.10 -7.96 21.06
C VAL A 364 -1.12 -6.62 21.77
N LYS A 365 -1.43 -6.59 23.09
CA LYS A 365 -1.36 -5.36 23.88
C LYS A 365 0.04 -4.74 23.86
N THR A 366 1.07 -5.57 24.02
CA THR A 366 2.47 -5.09 23.97
C THR A 366 2.80 -4.52 22.60
N ALA A 367 2.38 -5.16 21.51
CA ALA A 367 2.60 -4.66 20.15
C ALA A 367 1.90 -3.30 19.94
N ILE A 368 0.64 -3.16 20.38
CA ILE A 368 -0.08 -1.88 20.34
C ILE A 368 0.72 -0.78 21.07
N GLU A 369 1.18 -1.05 22.31
CA GLU A 369 1.94 -0.07 23.10
C GLU A 369 3.28 0.31 22.41
N LYS A 370 3.92 -0.61 21.69
CA LYS A 370 5.17 -0.34 20.96
C LYS A 370 4.95 0.45 19.68
N VAL A 371 3.88 0.16 18.94
CA VAL A 371 3.53 0.90 17.74
C VAL A 371 3.07 2.32 18.10
N GLN A 372 2.28 2.50 19.17
CA GLN A 372 1.92 3.83 19.68
C GLN A 372 3.15 4.65 20.11
N ALA A 373 4.15 4.03 20.73
CA ALA A 373 5.39 4.72 21.07
C ALA A 373 6.19 5.15 19.82
N LEU A 374 6.13 4.37 18.74
CA LEU A 374 6.70 4.75 17.44
C LEU A 374 5.95 5.94 16.84
N GLU A 375 4.61 5.88 16.82
CA GLU A 375 3.76 6.97 16.35
C GLU A 375 4.07 8.28 17.12
N GLU A 376 4.07 8.23 18.46
CA GLU A 376 4.36 9.38 19.33
C GLU A 376 5.74 10.02 19.04
N VAL A 377 6.80 9.24 18.86
CA VAL A 377 8.13 9.82 18.60
C VAL A 377 8.23 10.43 17.20
N LEU A 378 7.51 9.88 16.21
CA LEU A 378 7.46 10.45 14.86
C LEU A 378 6.67 11.77 14.84
N ASP A 379 5.47 11.78 15.44
CA ASP A 379 4.57 12.94 15.44
C ASP A 379 5.03 14.06 16.38
N ASP A 380 5.41 13.74 17.63
CA ASP A 380 5.72 14.74 18.66
C ASP A 380 7.17 15.25 18.61
N GLU A 381 8.10 14.50 18.00
CA GLU A 381 9.53 14.86 18.03
C GLU A 381 10.11 15.04 16.61
N VAL A 382 9.90 14.10 15.68
CA VAL A 382 10.49 14.17 14.32
C VAL A 382 9.81 15.25 13.48
N LEU A 383 8.48 15.27 13.36
CA LEU A 383 7.76 16.29 12.60
C LEU A 383 8.07 17.71 13.10
N PRO A 384 8.07 18.01 14.41
CA PRO A 384 8.48 19.32 14.90
C PRO A 384 9.96 19.67 14.64
N LEU A 385 10.86 18.68 14.57
CA LEU A 385 12.25 18.91 14.16
C LEU A 385 12.35 19.32 12.69
N LEU A 386 11.58 18.67 11.82
CA LEU A 386 11.49 18.99 10.41
C LEU A 386 10.87 20.38 10.16
N SER A 387 9.93 20.80 10.99
CA SER A 387 9.22 22.08 10.85
C SER A 387 10.00 23.31 11.35
N LYS A 388 11.09 23.14 12.10
CA LYS A 388 11.95 24.24 12.62
C LYS A 388 12.93 24.71 11.56
#